data_a8f96294bc33d6731f2cf45c4ead016d
#
_entry.id   a8f96294bc33d6731f2cf45c4ead016d
#
_cell.length_a   1.000
_cell.length_b   1.000
_cell.length_c   1.000
_cell.angle_alpha   90.00
_cell.angle_beta   90.00
_cell.angle_gamma   90.00
#
_symmetry.space_group_name_H-M   'P 1'
#
loop_
_entity.id
_entity.type
_entity.pdbx_description
1 polymer ?
#
loop_
_entity_poly.entity_id
_entity_poly.type
_entity_poly.pdbx_seq_one_letter_code
_entity_poly.pdbx_strand_id
1 'polypeptide(L)'
;MIEYAIIPPIIAFLSGMCLQLAYLNPYKFWTYTFLILTFVTFLIIFFVVKNINHISWKEFSRKLKKTQILPIRIVTTIISVGLGSIWLFSLILLVTHLKTKSFKAKWKTQLMFSILITTFIILIITRWLWGPFAYISYMNRFRNMNWKYADYFTIFMIPIVFKSLIEIPVYTVIIYAVMPIINIAKQKISFYKNKIFTY
;
A
#
# COMPACT_ATOMS: atom_id res chain seq x y z
N MET A 1 2.21 2.53 23.75
CA MET A 1 2.24 1.92 22.38
C MET A 1 2.97 2.82 21.41
N ILE A 2 4.26 3.03 21.67
CA ILE A 2 5.13 3.94 20.87
C ILE A 2 5.26 3.42 19.44
N GLU A 3 5.27 2.08 19.23
CA GLU A 3 5.41 1.44 17.94
C GLU A 3 4.32 1.83 16.93
N TYR A 4 3.11 2.15 17.40
CA TYR A 4 2.01 2.59 16.54
C TYR A 4 1.94 4.12 16.41
N ALA A 5 2.49 4.87 17.35
CA ALA A 5 2.51 6.33 17.29
C ALA A 5 3.40 6.89 16.19
N ILE A 6 4.39 6.12 15.73
CA ILE A 6 5.31 6.51 14.65
C ILE A 6 4.68 6.39 13.25
N ILE A 7 3.57 5.64 13.10
CA ILE A 7 2.94 5.38 11.80
C ILE A 7 2.39 6.66 11.15
N PRO A 8 1.59 7.52 11.83
CA PRO A 8 1.05 8.73 11.21
C PRO A 8 2.12 9.69 10.66
N PRO A 9 3.20 10.00 11.38
CA PRO A 9 4.31 10.79 10.83
C PRO A 9 4.94 10.17 9.57
N ILE A 10 5.14 8.84 9.55
CA ILE A 10 5.70 8.15 8.39
C ILE A 10 4.74 8.25 7.19
N ILE A 11 3.43 8.07 7.39
CA ILE A 11 2.42 8.22 6.34
C ILE A 11 2.46 9.64 5.77
N ALA A 12 2.46 10.66 6.63
CA ALA A 12 2.52 12.05 6.21
C ALA A 12 3.79 12.36 5.40
N PHE A 13 4.94 11.91 5.86
CA PHE A 13 6.22 12.09 5.17
C PHE A 13 6.24 11.39 3.80
N LEU A 14 5.87 10.11 3.73
CA LEU A 14 5.86 9.34 2.49
C LEU A 14 4.86 9.90 1.47
N SER A 15 3.65 10.28 1.92
CA SER A 15 2.65 10.86 1.03
C SER A 15 3.12 12.21 0.47
N GLY A 16 3.72 13.06 1.30
CA GLY A 16 4.30 14.33 0.87
C GLY A 16 5.42 14.14 -0.15
N MET A 17 6.37 13.23 0.13
CA MET A 17 7.47 12.90 -0.77
C MET A 17 6.99 12.36 -2.13
N CYS A 18 6.06 11.40 -2.13
CA CYS A 18 5.51 10.84 -3.36
C CYS A 18 4.78 11.91 -4.19
N LEU A 19 3.97 12.76 -3.55
CA LEU A 19 3.28 13.84 -4.24
C LEU A 19 4.25 14.86 -4.81
N GLN A 20 5.29 15.26 -4.06
CA GLN A 20 6.31 16.19 -4.54
C GLN A 20 7.05 15.64 -5.76
N LEU A 21 7.46 14.37 -5.72
CA LEU A 21 8.11 13.71 -6.87
C LEU A 21 7.19 13.65 -8.09
N ALA A 22 5.89 13.36 -7.90
CA ALA A 22 4.91 13.33 -8.97
C ALA A 22 4.70 14.70 -9.63
N TYR A 23 4.81 15.80 -8.87
CA TYR A 23 4.69 17.15 -9.40
C TYR A 23 5.96 17.64 -10.12
N LEU A 24 7.14 17.39 -9.54
CA LEU A 24 8.41 17.89 -10.08
C LEU A 24 8.78 17.24 -11.41
N ASN A 25 8.62 15.93 -11.54
CA ASN A 25 9.01 15.17 -12.71
C ASN A 25 8.00 14.06 -13.03
N PRO A 26 6.82 14.40 -13.60
CA PRO A 26 5.74 13.43 -13.78
C PRO A 26 6.15 12.24 -14.66
N TYR A 27 6.90 12.46 -15.74
CA TYR A 27 7.34 11.39 -16.64
C TYR A 27 8.31 10.42 -15.96
N LYS A 28 9.33 10.94 -15.27
CA LYS A 28 10.29 10.12 -14.53
C LYS A 28 9.60 9.39 -13.38
N PHE A 29 8.68 10.06 -12.68
CA PHE A 29 7.89 9.44 -11.61
C PHE A 29 7.11 8.23 -12.12
N TRP A 30 6.41 8.34 -13.27
CA TRP A 30 5.69 7.22 -13.88
C TRP A 30 6.61 6.04 -14.18
N THR A 31 7.72 6.30 -14.85
CA THR A 31 8.64 5.25 -15.28
C THR A 31 9.27 4.52 -14.10
N TYR A 32 9.84 5.26 -13.15
CA TYR A 32 10.50 4.64 -12.01
C TYR A 32 9.52 3.91 -11.08
N THR A 33 8.37 4.51 -10.79
CA THR A 33 7.39 3.88 -9.91
C THR A 33 6.75 2.65 -10.54
N PHE A 34 6.50 2.64 -11.85
CA PHE A 34 6.02 1.46 -12.57
C PHE A 34 7.05 0.33 -12.57
N LEU A 35 8.33 0.65 -12.79
CA LEU A 35 9.42 -0.34 -12.70
C LEU A 35 9.53 -0.92 -11.28
N ILE A 36 9.49 -0.07 -10.26
CA ILE A 36 9.53 -0.53 -8.86
C ILE A 36 8.31 -1.40 -8.56
N LEU A 37 7.10 -0.99 -8.96
CA LEU A 37 5.88 -1.78 -8.78
C LEU A 37 6.01 -3.15 -9.44
N THR A 38 6.49 -3.21 -10.67
CA THR A 38 6.71 -4.47 -11.41
C THR A 38 7.71 -5.35 -10.67
N PHE A 39 8.86 -4.80 -10.29
CA PHE A 39 9.90 -5.54 -9.57
C PHE A 39 9.38 -6.10 -8.23
N VAL A 40 8.74 -5.26 -7.42
CA VAL A 40 8.19 -5.65 -6.12
C VAL A 40 7.09 -6.73 -6.29
N THR A 41 6.21 -6.57 -7.28
CA THR A 41 5.14 -7.54 -7.54
C THR A 41 5.72 -8.91 -7.90
N PHE A 42 6.68 -8.96 -8.82
CA PHE A 42 7.36 -10.19 -9.20
C PHE A 42 8.13 -10.81 -8.03
N LEU A 43 8.84 -10.00 -7.26
CA LEU A 43 9.61 -10.47 -6.11
C LEU A 43 8.71 -11.11 -5.05
N ILE A 44 7.56 -10.49 -4.73
CA ILE A 44 6.61 -11.03 -3.76
C ILE A 44 5.99 -12.33 -4.28
N ILE A 45 5.56 -12.37 -5.54
CA ILE A 45 4.98 -13.59 -6.14
C ILE A 45 6.04 -14.72 -6.12
N PHE A 46 7.27 -14.43 -6.53
CA PHE A 46 8.36 -15.40 -6.52
C PHE A 46 8.64 -15.94 -5.11
N PHE A 47 8.70 -15.04 -4.12
CA PHE A 47 8.92 -15.41 -2.72
C PHE A 47 7.79 -16.28 -2.18
N VAL A 48 6.54 -15.93 -2.47
CA VAL A 48 5.35 -16.68 -2.06
C VAL A 48 5.36 -18.06 -2.69
N VAL A 49 5.60 -18.17 -4.00
CA VAL A 49 5.64 -19.45 -4.72
C VAL A 49 6.77 -20.35 -4.22
N LYS A 50 7.97 -19.80 -4.01
CA LYS A 50 9.12 -20.55 -3.53
C LYS A 50 8.92 -21.11 -2.13
N ASN A 51 8.34 -20.32 -1.23
CA ASN A 51 8.17 -20.71 0.17
C ASN A 51 6.89 -21.51 0.44
N ILE A 52 6.03 -21.72 -0.56
CA ILE A 52 4.76 -22.42 -0.42
C ILE A 52 4.92 -23.83 0.15
N ASN A 53 6.01 -24.53 -0.22
CA ASN A 53 6.26 -25.90 0.17
C ASN A 53 6.98 -26.02 1.53
N HIS A 54 7.58 -24.94 2.01
CA HIS A 54 8.37 -24.91 3.26
C HIS A 54 7.58 -24.47 4.49
N ILE A 55 6.41 -23.85 4.30
CA ILE A 55 5.58 -23.43 5.43
C ILE A 55 4.79 -24.64 5.92
N SER A 56 5.16 -25.18 7.08
CA SER A 56 4.41 -26.24 7.75
C SER A 56 3.11 -25.69 8.34
N TRP A 57 2.04 -25.73 7.54
CA TRP A 57 0.73 -25.21 7.93
C TRP A 57 0.10 -25.94 9.12
N LYS A 58 0.50 -27.18 9.39
CA LYS A 58 0.10 -27.92 10.59
C LYS A 58 0.65 -27.27 11.85
N GLU A 59 1.91 -26.80 11.83
CA GLU A 59 2.50 -26.08 12.95
C GLU A 59 1.91 -24.68 13.11
N PHE A 60 1.61 -24.00 12.00
CA PHE A 60 0.90 -22.73 11.99
C PHE A 60 -0.47 -22.83 12.66
N SER A 61 -1.26 -23.86 12.30
CA SER A 61 -2.56 -24.16 12.90
C SER A 61 -2.45 -24.39 14.41
N ARG A 62 -1.50 -25.21 14.83
CA ARG A 62 -1.28 -25.55 16.23
C ARG A 62 -0.87 -24.33 17.06
N LYS A 63 0.01 -23.47 16.53
CA LYS A 63 0.48 -22.25 17.21
C LYS A 63 -0.62 -21.20 17.38
N LEU A 64 -1.53 -21.05 16.44
CA LEU A 64 -2.64 -20.08 16.50
C LEU A 64 -3.91 -20.59 17.16
N LYS A 65 -4.00 -21.87 17.55
CA LYS A 65 -5.20 -22.52 18.11
C LYS A 65 -6.46 -22.29 17.23
N LYS A 66 -6.30 -22.12 15.93
CA LYS A 66 -7.42 -21.92 14.98
C LYS A 66 -7.76 -23.22 14.28
N THR A 67 -9.02 -23.63 14.37
CA THR A 67 -9.55 -24.86 13.79
C THR A 67 -9.80 -24.76 12.28
N GLN A 68 -9.89 -23.54 11.74
CA GLN A 68 -10.13 -23.30 10.32
C GLN A 68 -8.99 -22.47 9.73
N ILE A 69 -8.16 -23.11 8.90
CA ILE A 69 -7.10 -22.44 8.16
C ILE A 69 -7.38 -22.66 6.68
N LEU A 70 -7.42 -21.56 5.94
CA LEU A 70 -7.47 -21.60 4.50
C LEU A 70 -6.28 -22.38 3.96
N PRO A 71 -6.51 -23.32 3.01
CA PRO A 71 -5.43 -24.04 2.36
C PRO A 71 -4.41 -23.06 1.75
N ILE A 72 -3.13 -23.37 1.90
CA ILE A 72 -2.04 -22.49 1.43
C ILE A 72 -2.19 -22.13 -0.06
N ARG A 73 -2.63 -23.09 -0.87
CA ARG A 73 -2.86 -22.87 -2.31
C ARG A 73 -3.88 -21.74 -2.54
N ILE A 74 -4.95 -21.68 -1.75
CA ILE A 74 -5.95 -20.62 -1.87
C ILE A 74 -5.34 -19.27 -1.48
N VAL A 75 -4.61 -19.22 -0.39
CA VAL A 75 -3.95 -17.97 0.08
C VAL A 75 -2.98 -17.44 -0.97
N THR A 76 -2.13 -18.30 -1.52
CA THR A 76 -1.15 -17.90 -2.55
C THR A 76 -1.83 -17.51 -3.85
N THR A 77 -2.88 -18.20 -4.27
CA THR A 77 -3.64 -17.83 -5.46
C THR A 77 -4.26 -16.45 -5.29
N ILE A 78 -4.88 -16.17 -4.15
CA ILE A 78 -5.50 -14.85 -3.89
C ILE A 78 -4.45 -13.74 -3.84
N ILE A 79 -3.29 -13.97 -3.20
CA ILE A 79 -2.20 -12.99 -3.17
C ILE A 79 -1.69 -12.72 -4.58
N SER A 80 -1.44 -13.77 -5.37
CA SER A 80 -0.93 -13.62 -6.74
C SER A 80 -1.94 -12.93 -7.66
N VAL A 81 -3.22 -13.32 -7.59
CA VAL A 81 -4.30 -12.68 -8.37
C VAL A 81 -4.50 -11.22 -7.93
N GLY A 82 -4.48 -10.94 -6.62
CA GLY A 82 -4.63 -9.60 -6.09
C GLY A 82 -3.49 -8.66 -6.50
N LEU A 83 -2.23 -9.09 -6.37
CA LEU A 83 -1.08 -8.32 -6.83
C LEU A 83 -1.08 -8.16 -8.35
N GLY A 84 -1.41 -9.23 -9.07
CA GLY A 84 -1.56 -9.19 -10.52
C GLY A 84 -2.63 -8.21 -10.98
N SER A 85 -3.77 -8.13 -10.29
CA SER A 85 -4.84 -7.17 -10.60
C SER A 85 -4.41 -5.72 -10.38
N ILE A 86 -3.67 -5.42 -9.32
CA ILE A 86 -3.11 -4.08 -9.07
C ILE A 86 -2.10 -3.70 -10.17
N TRP A 87 -1.24 -4.64 -10.55
CA TRP A 87 -0.30 -4.45 -11.64
C TRP A 87 -0.99 -4.21 -12.98
N LEU A 88 -1.98 -5.03 -13.34
CA LEU A 88 -2.78 -4.86 -14.55
C LEU A 88 -3.51 -3.51 -14.57
N PHE A 89 -4.10 -3.10 -13.45
CA PHE A 89 -4.75 -1.81 -13.34
C PHE A 89 -3.77 -0.66 -13.55
N SER A 90 -2.57 -0.73 -12.98
CA SER A 90 -1.52 0.27 -13.20
C SER A 90 -1.05 0.32 -14.66
N LEU A 91 -0.98 -0.83 -15.33
CA LEU A 91 -0.64 -0.93 -16.74
C LEU A 91 -1.74 -0.33 -17.63
N ILE A 92 -3.01 -0.58 -17.33
CA ILE A 92 -4.16 0.04 -18.01
C ILE A 92 -4.11 1.57 -17.89
N LEU A 93 -3.82 2.09 -16.69
CA LEU A 93 -3.66 3.54 -16.48
C LEU A 93 -2.52 4.10 -17.33
N LEU A 94 -1.38 3.40 -17.39
CA LEU A 94 -0.23 3.81 -18.20
C LEU A 94 -0.58 3.84 -19.70
N VAL A 95 -1.18 2.77 -20.24
CA VAL A 95 -1.61 2.70 -21.64
C VAL A 95 -2.63 3.79 -21.96
N THR A 96 -3.58 4.02 -21.07
CA THR A 96 -4.59 5.08 -21.22
C THR A 96 -3.93 6.46 -21.22
N HIS A 97 -2.96 6.70 -20.34
CA HIS A 97 -2.19 7.94 -20.30
C HIS A 97 -1.44 8.20 -21.60
N LEU A 98 -0.80 7.17 -22.17
CA LEU A 98 -0.06 7.29 -23.43
C LEU A 98 -0.96 7.53 -24.63
N LYS A 99 -2.12 6.87 -24.70
CA LYS A 99 -3.08 7.00 -25.83
C LYS A 99 -3.89 8.29 -25.80
N THR A 100 -4.09 8.88 -24.64
CA THR A 100 -4.95 10.05 -24.48
C THR A 100 -4.26 11.33 -24.96
N LYS A 101 -4.89 12.07 -25.86
CA LYS A 101 -4.40 13.39 -26.35
C LYS A 101 -4.88 14.56 -25.46
N SER A 102 -6.01 14.41 -24.74
CA SER A 102 -6.59 15.47 -23.92
C SER A 102 -5.78 15.71 -22.65
N PHE A 103 -5.37 16.96 -22.41
CA PHE A 103 -4.62 17.36 -21.22
C PHE A 103 -5.37 17.04 -19.90
N LYS A 104 -6.69 17.31 -19.86
CA LYS A 104 -7.52 17.01 -18.67
C LYS A 104 -7.55 15.52 -18.35
N ALA A 105 -7.64 14.65 -19.36
CA ALA A 105 -7.67 13.22 -19.14
C ALA A 105 -6.28 12.66 -18.75
N LYS A 106 -5.20 13.19 -19.34
CA LYS A 106 -3.83 12.87 -18.91
C LYS A 106 -3.60 13.21 -17.45
N TRP A 107 -4.05 14.38 -17.01
CA TRP A 107 -3.90 14.81 -15.63
C TRP A 107 -4.68 13.90 -14.65
N LYS A 108 -5.92 13.50 -15.02
CA LYS A 108 -6.72 12.56 -14.22
C LYS A 108 -6.06 11.18 -14.07
N THR A 109 -5.57 10.61 -15.15
CA THR A 109 -4.87 9.31 -15.12
C THR A 109 -3.58 9.38 -14.31
N GLN A 110 -2.82 10.45 -14.43
CA GLN A 110 -1.61 10.69 -13.64
C GLN A 110 -1.93 10.80 -12.15
N LEU A 111 -2.95 11.57 -11.77
CA LEU A 111 -3.37 11.71 -10.40
C LEU A 111 -3.81 10.36 -9.81
N MET A 112 -4.62 9.61 -10.54
CA MET A 112 -5.09 8.30 -10.09
C MET A 112 -3.94 7.30 -9.91
N PHE A 113 -2.98 7.29 -10.82
CA PHE A 113 -1.78 6.47 -10.71
C PHE A 113 -0.92 6.89 -9.51
N SER A 114 -0.70 8.19 -9.30
CA SER A 114 0.08 8.69 -8.17
C SER A 114 -0.56 8.30 -6.83
N ILE A 115 -1.89 8.38 -6.71
CA ILE A 115 -2.62 7.95 -5.52
C ILE A 115 -2.45 6.45 -5.30
N LEU A 116 -2.62 5.62 -6.36
CA LEU A 116 -2.47 4.17 -6.28
C LEU A 116 -1.08 3.78 -5.76
N ILE A 117 -0.04 4.34 -6.36
CA ILE A 117 1.35 4.04 -5.98
C ILE A 117 1.66 4.51 -4.57
N THR A 118 1.24 5.72 -4.21
CA THR A 118 1.44 6.26 -2.85
C THR A 118 0.77 5.37 -1.81
N THR A 119 -0.48 4.98 -2.04
CA THR A 119 -1.22 4.06 -1.16
C THR A 119 -0.52 2.71 -1.05
N PHE A 120 -0.05 2.17 -2.17
CA PHE A 120 0.67 0.90 -2.21
C PHE A 120 1.97 0.94 -1.40
N ILE A 121 2.80 1.95 -1.59
CA ILE A 121 4.07 2.14 -0.86
C ILE A 121 3.81 2.31 0.65
N ILE A 122 2.83 3.13 1.01
CA ILE A 122 2.48 3.35 2.41
C ILE A 122 2.05 2.04 3.08
N LEU A 123 1.19 1.26 2.44
CA LEU A 123 0.71 -0.01 3.00
C LEU A 123 1.82 -1.06 3.13
N ILE A 124 2.75 -1.14 2.16
CA ILE A 124 3.91 -2.01 2.29
C ILE A 124 4.75 -1.64 3.52
N ILE A 125 5.13 -0.38 3.65
CA ILE A 125 6.03 0.05 4.72
C ILE A 125 5.34 -0.02 6.08
N THR A 126 4.12 0.54 6.21
CA THR A 126 3.47 0.70 7.51
C THR A 126 2.73 -0.55 7.98
N ARG A 127 2.22 -1.38 7.05
CA ARG A 127 1.43 -2.55 7.42
C ARG A 127 2.16 -3.86 7.19
N TRP A 128 2.79 -4.08 6.02
CA TRP A 128 3.39 -5.38 5.72
C TRP A 128 4.71 -5.58 6.46
N LEU A 129 5.51 -4.53 6.58
CA LEU A 129 6.79 -4.59 7.28
C LEU A 129 6.63 -4.23 8.76
N TRP A 130 6.08 -3.06 9.03
CA TRP A 130 5.99 -2.56 10.40
C TRP A 130 4.92 -3.26 11.25
N GLY A 131 3.77 -3.64 10.66
CA GLY A 131 2.66 -4.24 11.37
C GLY A 131 3.02 -5.52 12.14
N PRO A 132 3.58 -6.57 11.48
CA PRO A 132 4.03 -7.79 12.15
C PRO A 132 5.11 -7.53 13.19
N PHE A 133 6.07 -6.65 12.88
CA PHE A 133 7.14 -6.26 13.80
C PHE A 133 6.58 -5.63 15.09
N ALA A 134 5.72 -4.62 14.97
CA ALA A 134 5.10 -3.95 16.10
C ALA A 134 4.23 -4.89 16.93
N TYR A 135 3.51 -5.81 16.28
CA TYR A 135 2.66 -6.78 16.95
C TYR A 135 3.47 -7.79 17.77
N ILE A 136 4.54 -8.35 17.21
CA ILE A 136 5.44 -9.27 17.91
C ILE A 136 6.11 -8.56 19.11
N SER A 137 6.63 -7.33 18.89
CA SER A 137 7.19 -6.52 19.97
C SER A 137 6.19 -6.29 21.10
N TYR A 138 4.97 -5.95 20.76
CA TYR A 138 3.88 -5.76 21.73
C TYR A 138 3.60 -7.03 22.54
N MET A 139 3.47 -8.18 21.86
CA MET A 139 3.19 -9.46 22.54
C MET A 139 4.34 -9.89 23.44
N ASN A 140 5.58 -9.69 23.03
CA ASN A 140 6.75 -10.02 23.85
C ASN A 140 6.85 -9.12 25.09
N ARG A 141 6.57 -7.81 24.94
CA ARG A 141 6.69 -6.83 26.04
C ARG A 141 5.57 -6.94 27.06
N PHE A 142 4.31 -7.07 26.60
CA PHE A 142 3.13 -6.95 27.48
C PHE A 142 2.52 -8.30 27.85
N ARG A 143 2.80 -9.38 27.10
CA ARG A 143 2.26 -10.71 27.35
C ARG A 143 3.31 -11.77 27.62
N ASN A 144 4.59 -11.40 27.69
CA ASN A 144 5.74 -12.30 27.95
C ASN A 144 5.74 -13.55 27.06
N MET A 145 5.37 -13.40 25.77
CA MET A 145 5.18 -14.55 24.87
C MET A 145 6.47 -15.15 24.32
N ASN A 146 7.62 -14.47 24.42
CA ASN A 146 8.93 -14.90 23.91
C ASN A 146 8.93 -15.33 22.43
N TRP A 147 8.15 -14.64 21.59
CA TRP A 147 8.04 -14.96 20.18
C TRP A 147 9.27 -14.51 19.40
N LYS A 148 9.87 -15.44 18.64
CA LYS A 148 10.99 -15.11 17.73
C LYS A 148 10.45 -14.49 16.44
N TYR A 149 11.07 -13.41 15.98
CA TYR A 149 10.67 -12.72 14.74
C TYR A 149 10.72 -13.65 13.52
N ALA A 150 11.78 -14.47 13.41
CA ALA A 150 11.94 -15.39 12.29
C ALA A 150 10.75 -16.35 12.10
N ASP A 151 10.16 -16.83 13.21
CA ASP A 151 9.10 -17.82 13.19
C ASP A 151 7.71 -17.22 12.97
N TYR A 152 7.47 -16.00 13.49
CA TYR A 152 6.13 -15.43 13.56
C TYR A 152 5.88 -14.29 12.57
N PHE A 153 6.94 -13.64 12.04
CA PHE A 153 6.80 -12.49 11.15
C PHE A 153 5.96 -12.82 9.91
N THR A 154 6.31 -13.87 9.19
CA THR A 154 5.59 -14.30 7.97
C THR A 154 4.15 -14.70 8.29
N ILE A 155 3.93 -15.32 9.45
CA ILE A 155 2.62 -15.76 9.94
C ILE A 155 1.66 -14.57 10.06
N PHE A 156 2.11 -13.46 10.66
CA PHE A 156 1.29 -12.27 10.83
C PHE A 156 1.23 -11.41 9.58
N MET A 157 2.27 -11.45 8.73
CA MET A 157 2.30 -10.70 7.48
C MET A 157 1.24 -11.18 6.48
N ILE A 158 1.04 -12.49 6.34
CA ILE A 158 0.11 -13.06 5.34
C ILE A 158 -1.32 -12.51 5.44
N PRO A 159 -2.00 -12.54 6.61
CA PRO A 159 -3.35 -11.97 6.75
C PRO A 159 -3.40 -10.47 6.47
N ILE A 160 -2.34 -9.73 6.82
CA ILE A 160 -2.24 -8.29 6.60
C ILE A 160 -2.13 -8.01 5.10
N VAL A 161 -1.28 -8.74 4.38
CA VAL A 161 -1.17 -8.64 2.92
C VAL A 161 -2.51 -8.91 2.25
N PHE A 162 -3.19 -9.99 2.64
CA PHE A 162 -4.49 -10.35 2.12
C PHE A 162 -5.52 -9.22 2.28
N LYS A 163 -5.61 -8.65 3.47
CA LYS A 163 -6.51 -7.51 3.74
C LYS A 163 -6.13 -6.28 2.91
N SER A 164 -4.83 -6.00 2.80
CA SER A 164 -4.32 -4.84 2.06
C SER A 164 -4.61 -4.89 0.56
N LEU A 165 -4.70 -6.10 -0.04
CA LEU A 165 -5.08 -6.24 -1.46
C LEU A 165 -6.47 -5.68 -1.76
N ILE A 166 -7.39 -5.76 -0.80
CA ILE A 166 -8.72 -5.16 -0.91
C ILE A 166 -8.65 -3.66 -0.57
N GLU A 167 -7.88 -3.29 0.44
CA GLU A 167 -7.78 -1.91 0.91
C GLU A 167 -7.13 -0.97 -0.11
N ILE A 168 -6.13 -1.43 -0.88
CA ILE A 168 -5.44 -0.61 -1.88
C ILE A 168 -6.40 0.00 -2.90
N PRO A 169 -7.21 -0.77 -3.64
CA PRO A 169 -8.15 -0.20 -4.60
C PRO A 169 -9.23 0.66 -3.92
N VAL A 170 -9.73 0.24 -2.76
CA VAL A 170 -10.75 0.99 -2.01
C VAL A 170 -10.23 2.36 -1.61
N TYR A 171 -9.06 2.44 -0.97
CA TYR A 171 -8.45 3.72 -0.58
C TYR A 171 -8.11 4.58 -1.79
N THR A 172 -7.63 3.98 -2.88
CA THR A 172 -7.34 4.71 -4.12
C THR A 172 -8.58 5.40 -4.66
N VAL A 173 -9.71 4.70 -4.72
CA VAL A 173 -10.98 5.25 -5.21
C VAL A 173 -11.50 6.34 -4.27
N ILE A 174 -11.48 6.11 -2.96
CA ILE A 174 -11.96 7.08 -1.97
C ILE A 174 -11.13 8.37 -2.03
N ILE A 175 -9.80 8.26 -2.00
CA ILE A 175 -8.91 9.42 -2.06
C ILE A 175 -9.10 10.18 -3.37
N TYR A 176 -9.21 9.47 -4.49
CA TYR A 176 -9.46 10.07 -5.79
C TYR A 176 -10.79 10.83 -5.84
N ALA A 177 -11.85 10.28 -5.26
CA ALA A 177 -13.17 10.92 -5.19
C ALA A 177 -13.19 12.17 -4.29
N VAL A 178 -12.40 12.18 -3.21
CA VAL A 178 -12.36 13.31 -2.25
C VAL A 178 -11.45 14.45 -2.75
N MET A 179 -10.45 14.17 -3.59
CA MET A 179 -9.48 15.18 -4.08
C MET A 179 -10.11 16.45 -4.69
N PRO A 180 -11.17 16.39 -5.53
CA PRO A 180 -11.80 17.58 -6.07
C PRO A 180 -12.39 18.47 -4.96
N ILE A 181 -12.98 17.87 -3.93
CA ILE A 181 -13.57 18.59 -2.79
C ILE A 181 -12.48 19.35 -2.02
N ILE A 182 -11.36 18.68 -1.75
CA ILE A 182 -10.19 19.30 -1.08
C ILE A 182 -9.65 20.48 -1.90
N ASN A 183 -9.56 20.32 -3.21
CA ASN A 183 -9.07 21.40 -4.09
C ASN A 183 -9.99 22.62 -4.08
N ILE A 184 -11.32 22.43 -4.09
CA ILE A 184 -12.29 23.52 -3.97
C ILE A 184 -12.17 24.21 -2.62
N ALA A 185 -12.06 23.45 -1.53
CA ALA A 185 -11.88 24.00 -0.19
C ALA A 185 -10.59 24.83 -0.09
N LYS A 186 -9.48 24.30 -0.64
CA LYS A 186 -8.19 25.00 -0.67
C LYS A 186 -8.25 26.32 -1.45
N GLN A 187 -8.93 26.33 -2.59
CA GLN A 187 -9.12 27.55 -3.39
C GLN A 187 -9.91 28.60 -2.61
N LYS A 188 -11.00 28.21 -1.94
CA LYS A 188 -11.80 29.12 -1.10
C LYS A 188 -10.95 29.71 0.05
N ILE A 189 -10.20 28.87 0.76
CA ILE A 189 -9.33 29.34 1.87
C ILE A 189 -8.27 30.32 1.34
N SER A 190 -7.63 30.04 0.22
CA SER A 190 -6.65 30.92 -0.40
C SER A 190 -7.27 32.27 -0.80
N PHE A 191 -8.49 32.24 -1.35
CA PHE A 191 -9.23 33.46 -1.69
C PHE A 191 -9.51 34.33 -0.48
N TYR A 192 -9.99 33.74 0.63
CA TYR A 192 -10.22 34.47 1.88
C TYR A 192 -8.94 35.03 2.47
N LYS A 193 -7.84 34.27 2.46
CA LYS A 193 -6.53 34.72 2.96
C LYS A 193 -6.04 35.97 2.20
N ASN A 194 -6.15 35.97 0.88
CA ASN A 194 -5.74 37.12 0.07
C ASN A 194 -6.62 38.35 0.30
N LYS A 195 -7.89 38.17 0.64
CA LYS A 195 -8.84 39.26 0.93
C LYS A 195 -8.60 39.92 2.31
N ILE A 196 -8.09 39.15 3.28
CA ILE A 196 -7.80 39.65 4.63
C ILE A 196 -6.50 40.50 4.67
N PHE A 197 -5.55 40.24 3.76
CA PHE A 197 -4.28 40.96 3.71
C PHE A 197 -4.27 42.18 2.75
N THR A 198 -5.41 42.58 2.22
CA THR A 198 -5.55 43.72 1.29
C THR A 198 -6.14 44.97 1.98
N TYR A 199 -6.16 45.01 3.33
CA TYR A 199 -6.55 46.19 4.10
C TYR A 199 -5.39 46.65 4.95
#